data_019db96f3b8e08de556908025ba3aa6b
#
_entry.id   019db96f3b8e08de556908025ba3aa6b
#
_cell.length_a   1.000
_cell.length_b   1.000
_cell.length_c   1.000
_cell.angle_alpha   90.00
_cell.angle_beta   90.00
_cell.angle_gamma   90.00
#
_symmetry.space_group_name_H-M   'P 1'
#
loop_
_entity.id
_entity.type
_entity.pdbx_description
1 polymer ?
#
loop_
_entity_poly.entity_id
_entity_poly.type
_entity_poly.pdbx_seq_one_letter_code
_entity_poly.pdbx_strand_id
1 'polypeptide(L)'
;MTQVMDRATALSASNQLVEVGGRTLAYRTFGTGPNLVLCIRLRGTMDMWDPLFLDSLARNFTVTVFDYSGLGLSTGTPSYGKIEMARDVNDLVEALDLGKVVIGGWSLGGFAAQVFAATHPEKVSHVLAIATMPPGLMVKPSEPLFFEVATKPAYSSLDEYILFYEPESARSRALGDASIARIAERRDVFDYPTPPEIMIAAMWASNDPTTPFPDPDGAYASFFQTTDIPVLALCGDHDLVFPVENWHAVSDIWPSLFVTTYPECGHGPQHQYPEMAADLIASFVRNT
;
A
#
# COMPACT_ATOMS: atom_id res chain seq x y z
N MET A 1 -16.02 29.91 23.24
CA MET A 1 -16.19 29.33 21.88
C MET A 1 -14.82 28.89 21.41
N THR A 2 -14.51 27.62 21.58
CA THR A 2 -13.26 27.02 21.05
C THR A 2 -13.44 26.91 19.55
N GLN A 3 -12.65 27.65 18.77
CA GLN A 3 -12.57 27.43 17.32
C GLN A 3 -12.18 25.97 17.13
N VAL A 4 -13.09 25.16 16.61
CA VAL A 4 -12.76 23.89 16.01
C VAL A 4 -11.91 24.26 14.81
N MET A 5 -10.57 24.16 14.93
CA MET A 5 -9.70 24.27 13.77
C MET A 5 -10.15 23.15 12.80
N ASP A 6 -10.61 23.58 11.65
CA ASP A 6 -11.01 22.67 10.57
C ASP A 6 -9.76 21.84 10.22
N ARG A 7 -9.77 20.56 10.62
CA ARG A 7 -8.62 19.67 10.38
C ARG A 7 -8.56 19.38 8.89
N ALA A 8 -7.37 19.50 8.32
CA ALA A 8 -7.17 19.07 6.94
C ALA A 8 -7.58 17.60 6.79
N THR A 9 -8.34 17.33 5.74
CA THR A 9 -8.78 15.98 5.33
C THR A 9 -7.95 15.48 4.15
N ALA A 10 -8.12 14.25 3.75
CA ALA A 10 -7.50 13.70 2.55
C ALA A 10 -7.78 14.56 1.30
N LEU A 11 -9.00 15.12 1.21
CA LEU A 11 -9.42 15.99 0.09
C LEU A 11 -8.87 17.41 0.18
N SER A 12 -8.64 17.96 1.37
CA SER A 12 -8.26 19.37 1.57
C SER A 12 -6.78 19.58 1.90
N ALA A 13 -6.04 18.53 2.25
CA ALA A 13 -4.62 18.64 2.56
C ALA A 13 -3.82 19.13 1.34
N SER A 14 -2.93 20.10 1.56
CA SER A 14 -2.10 20.67 0.49
C SER A 14 -1.02 19.69 0.05
N ASN A 15 -0.72 19.69 -1.25
CA ASN A 15 0.48 19.04 -1.77
C ASN A 15 1.71 19.75 -1.25
N GLN A 16 2.67 19.00 -0.75
CA GLN A 16 3.94 19.49 -0.26
C GLN A 16 5.07 18.79 -1.02
N LEU A 17 6.22 19.40 -1.07
CA LEU A 17 7.43 18.88 -1.71
C LEU A 17 8.57 18.89 -0.71
N VAL A 18 9.35 17.83 -0.68
CA VAL A 18 10.58 17.75 0.12
C VAL A 18 11.75 17.33 -0.77
N GLU A 19 12.87 18.05 -0.62
CA GLU A 19 14.10 17.76 -1.36
C GLU A 19 14.85 16.60 -0.71
N VAL A 20 15.17 15.58 -1.50
CA VAL A 20 15.91 14.41 -1.08
C VAL A 20 16.87 13.94 -2.17
N GLY A 21 18.16 13.86 -1.88
CA GLY A 21 19.15 13.26 -2.77
C GLY A 21 19.14 13.79 -4.21
N GLY A 22 18.89 15.10 -4.41
CA GLY A 22 18.84 15.73 -5.72
C GLY A 22 17.54 15.57 -6.50
N ARG A 23 16.48 15.09 -5.87
CA ARG A 23 15.12 15.01 -6.37
C ARG A 23 14.11 15.52 -5.34
N THR A 24 12.88 15.74 -5.72
CA THR A 24 11.78 16.09 -4.82
C THR A 24 10.80 14.94 -4.70
N LEU A 25 10.34 14.66 -3.47
CA LEU A 25 9.19 13.81 -3.23
C LEU A 25 7.98 14.67 -2.89
N ALA A 26 6.87 14.41 -3.57
CA ALA A 26 5.59 15.03 -3.31
C ALA A 26 4.84 14.21 -2.26
N TYR A 27 4.25 14.87 -1.27
CA TYR A 27 3.52 14.22 -0.19
C TYR A 27 2.38 15.08 0.35
N ARG A 28 1.51 14.44 1.12
CA ARG A 28 0.50 15.11 1.96
C ARG A 28 0.54 14.50 3.35
N THR A 29 0.38 15.36 4.35
CA THR A 29 0.24 14.93 5.75
C THR A 29 -0.98 15.58 6.37
N PHE A 30 -1.78 14.79 7.08
CA PHE A 30 -3.00 15.22 7.76
C PHE A 30 -3.34 14.28 8.91
N GLY A 31 -4.28 14.71 9.78
CA GLY A 31 -4.62 13.95 10.98
C GLY A 31 -3.70 14.25 12.17
N THR A 32 -3.85 13.48 13.24
CA THR A 32 -3.04 13.63 14.48
C THR A 32 -2.90 12.28 15.18
N GLY A 33 -1.70 12.00 15.70
CA GLY A 33 -1.37 10.74 16.39
C GLY A 33 0.00 10.23 15.96
N PRO A 34 0.29 8.94 16.19
CA PRO A 34 1.52 8.31 15.67
C PRO A 34 1.64 8.47 14.16
N ASN A 35 2.86 8.63 13.67
CA ASN A 35 3.11 8.77 12.24
C ASN A 35 2.81 7.46 11.50
N LEU A 36 1.97 7.54 10.47
CA LEU A 36 1.64 6.46 9.55
C LEU A 36 2.02 6.88 8.13
N VAL A 37 2.95 6.16 7.51
CA VAL A 37 3.34 6.36 6.12
C VAL A 37 2.73 5.27 5.26
N LEU A 38 2.06 5.64 4.17
CA LEU A 38 1.37 4.73 3.26
C LEU A 38 2.01 4.70 1.88
N CYS A 39 2.41 3.52 1.47
CA CYS A 39 3.05 3.17 0.20
C CYS A 39 2.00 2.71 -0.81
N ILE A 40 1.85 3.44 -1.91
CA ILE A 40 0.83 3.16 -2.94
C ILE A 40 1.23 1.96 -3.82
N ARG A 41 0.25 1.34 -4.44
CA ARG A 41 0.36 0.21 -5.38
C ARG A 41 1.04 0.56 -6.71
N LEU A 42 1.31 -0.47 -7.52
CA LEU A 42 1.69 -0.32 -8.94
C LEU A 42 0.68 0.57 -9.68
N ARG A 43 1.17 1.46 -10.55
CA ARG A 43 0.37 2.43 -11.32
C ARG A 43 -0.46 3.36 -10.43
N GLY A 44 -0.08 3.54 -9.18
CA GLY A 44 -0.76 4.42 -8.24
C GLY A 44 -0.02 5.72 -8.02
N THR A 45 -0.78 6.76 -7.72
CA THR A 45 -0.32 8.02 -7.13
C THR A 45 -1.00 8.22 -5.77
N MET A 46 -0.55 9.18 -4.98
CA MET A 46 -1.17 9.47 -3.68
C MET A 46 -2.66 9.83 -3.77
N ASP A 47 -3.17 10.21 -4.96
CA ASP A 47 -4.60 10.49 -5.19
C ASP A 47 -5.45 9.23 -5.39
N MET A 48 -4.84 8.06 -5.48
CA MET A 48 -5.57 6.79 -5.69
C MET A 48 -5.93 6.06 -4.40
N TRP A 49 -5.64 6.64 -3.24
CA TRP A 49 -6.18 6.19 -1.97
C TRP A 49 -7.62 6.68 -1.80
N ASP A 50 -8.51 5.81 -1.31
CA ASP A 50 -9.88 6.22 -0.96
C ASP A 50 -9.84 7.26 0.17
N PRO A 51 -10.36 8.49 -0.03
CA PRO A 51 -10.34 9.53 0.99
C PRO A 51 -11.08 9.14 2.27
N LEU A 52 -12.11 8.29 2.21
CA LEU A 52 -12.80 7.79 3.41
C LEU A 52 -11.90 6.88 4.24
N PHE A 53 -11.08 6.04 3.61
CA PHE A 53 -10.07 5.25 4.32
C PHE A 53 -9.03 6.13 4.99
N LEU A 54 -8.48 7.09 4.24
CA LEU A 54 -7.48 8.01 4.76
C LEU A 54 -7.99 8.88 5.91
N ASP A 55 -9.21 9.45 5.77
CA ASP A 55 -9.82 10.28 6.81
C ASP A 55 -10.19 9.46 8.06
N SER A 56 -10.55 8.20 7.88
CA SER A 56 -10.79 7.28 9.00
C SER A 56 -9.50 6.97 9.76
N LEU A 57 -8.38 6.75 9.06
CA LEU A 57 -7.05 6.62 9.67
C LEU A 57 -6.62 7.90 10.38
N ALA A 58 -6.88 9.07 9.79
CA ALA A 58 -6.49 10.38 10.33
C ALA A 58 -7.18 10.74 11.66
N ARG A 59 -8.20 9.99 12.06
CA ARG A 59 -8.78 10.09 13.41
C ARG A 59 -7.82 9.62 14.50
N ASN A 60 -6.88 8.72 14.17
CA ASN A 60 -5.97 8.07 15.12
C ASN A 60 -4.49 8.27 14.80
N PHE A 61 -4.15 8.71 13.58
CA PHE A 61 -2.78 8.81 13.08
C PHE A 61 -2.51 10.17 12.42
N THR A 62 -1.25 10.56 12.41
CA THR A 62 -0.73 11.52 11.44
C THR A 62 -0.40 10.74 10.17
N VAL A 63 -1.28 10.83 9.17
CA VAL A 63 -1.19 10.06 7.93
C VAL A 63 -0.37 10.82 6.91
N THR A 64 0.65 10.17 6.35
CA THR A 64 1.45 10.68 5.23
C THR A 64 1.29 9.75 4.04
N VAL A 65 0.81 10.30 2.92
CA VAL A 65 0.79 9.66 1.59
C VAL A 65 1.74 10.40 0.67
N PHE A 66 2.36 9.71 -0.27
CA PHE A 66 3.39 10.31 -1.13
C PHE A 66 3.44 9.63 -2.51
N ASP A 67 4.04 10.32 -3.46
CA ASP A 67 4.38 9.79 -4.78
C ASP A 67 5.85 9.36 -4.79
N TYR A 68 6.13 8.16 -5.30
CA TYR A 68 7.50 7.68 -5.49
C TYR A 68 8.27 8.53 -6.51
N SER A 69 9.59 8.46 -6.47
CA SER A 69 10.48 9.16 -7.41
C SER A 69 10.05 8.97 -8.86
N GLY A 70 9.92 10.10 -9.58
CA GLY A 70 9.54 10.13 -10.99
C GLY A 70 8.07 9.77 -11.27
N LEU A 71 7.24 9.60 -10.25
CA LEU A 71 5.81 9.32 -10.36
C LEU A 71 5.00 10.49 -9.79
N GLY A 72 3.77 10.67 -10.27
CA GLY A 72 2.87 11.72 -9.83
C GLY A 72 3.51 13.12 -9.88
N LEU A 73 3.57 13.79 -8.74
CA LEU A 73 4.20 15.11 -8.58
C LEU A 73 5.68 15.04 -8.16
N SER A 74 6.23 13.86 -7.93
CA SER A 74 7.62 13.66 -7.56
C SER A 74 8.54 13.73 -8.77
N THR A 75 9.75 14.27 -8.59
CA THR A 75 10.78 14.27 -9.63
C THR A 75 11.74 13.08 -9.46
N GLY A 76 12.62 12.87 -10.42
CA GLY A 76 13.60 11.79 -10.40
C GLY A 76 13.32 10.73 -11.46
N THR A 77 13.92 9.57 -11.30
CA THR A 77 13.77 8.44 -12.23
C THR A 77 12.72 7.47 -11.70
N PRO A 78 11.65 7.19 -12.44
CA PRO A 78 10.62 6.26 -12.00
C PRO A 78 11.18 4.84 -11.89
N SER A 79 10.83 4.17 -10.79
CA SER A 79 11.15 2.75 -10.57
C SER A 79 10.04 2.09 -9.77
N TYR A 80 9.74 0.84 -10.13
CA TYR A 80 8.90 -0.05 -9.33
C TYR A 80 9.71 -1.16 -8.67
N GLY A 81 11.03 -1.03 -8.62
CA GLY A 81 11.90 -1.90 -7.84
C GLY A 81 11.61 -1.71 -6.33
N LYS A 82 11.37 -2.80 -5.62
CA LYS A 82 11.03 -2.76 -4.19
C LYS A 82 12.11 -2.08 -3.32
N ILE A 83 13.39 -2.20 -3.74
CA ILE A 83 14.52 -1.57 -3.03
C ILE A 83 14.52 -0.05 -3.27
N GLU A 84 14.32 0.39 -4.51
CA GLU A 84 14.25 1.81 -4.87
C GLU A 84 13.04 2.48 -4.21
N MET A 85 11.89 1.79 -4.22
CA MET A 85 10.68 2.28 -3.53
C MET A 85 10.90 2.36 -2.00
N ALA A 86 11.55 1.37 -1.40
CA ALA A 86 11.89 1.41 0.03
C ALA A 86 12.90 2.51 0.37
N ARG A 87 13.81 2.84 -0.56
CA ARG A 87 14.71 4.00 -0.43
C ARG A 87 13.93 5.31 -0.42
N ASP A 88 12.95 5.47 -1.30
CA ASP A 88 12.08 6.66 -1.27
C ASP A 88 11.33 6.80 0.06
N VAL A 89 10.87 5.68 0.65
CA VAL A 89 10.27 5.67 1.98
C VAL A 89 11.28 6.16 3.03
N ASN A 90 12.50 5.62 3.03
CA ASN A 90 13.54 6.02 3.98
C ASN A 90 13.88 7.51 3.85
N ASP A 91 14.08 7.98 2.62
CA ASP A 91 14.40 9.36 2.34
C ASP A 91 13.28 10.31 2.80
N LEU A 92 12.01 9.93 2.59
CA LEU A 92 10.86 10.69 3.07
C LEU A 92 10.81 10.74 4.61
N VAL A 93 10.96 9.59 5.27
CA VAL A 93 10.95 9.48 6.74
C VAL A 93 12.02 10.32 7.37
N GLU A 94 13.23 10.31 6.81
CA GLU A 94 14.37 11.14 7.28
C GLU A 94 14.14 12.63 7.01
N ALA A 95 13.75 12.99 5.80
CA ALA A 95 13.59 14.39 5.41
C ALA A 95 12.46 15.10 6.16
N LEU A 96 11.44 14.36 6.59
CA LEU A 96 10.34 14.90 7.40
C LEU A 96 10.54 14.71 8.92
N ASP A 97 11.67 14.13 9.34
CA ASP A 97 11.99 13.83 10.75
C ASP A 97 10.84 13.10 11.48
N LEU A 98 10.28 12.06 10.84
CA LEU A 98 9.10 11.38 11.35
C LEU A 98 9.39 10.46 12.55
N GLY A 99 10.66 10.17 12.83
CA GLY A 99 11.05 9.21 13.86
C GLY A 99 10.58 7.78 13.55
N LYS A 100 10.06 7.06 14.54
CA LYS A 100 9.43 5.75 14.31
C LYS A 100 8.05 5.90 13.70
N VAL A 101 7.81 5.15 12.63
CA VAL A 101 6.54 5.16 11.90
C VAL A 101 5.84 3.80 11.94
N VAL A 102 4.53 3.82 11.84
CA VAL A 102 3.76 2.71 11.30
C VAL A 102 3.94 2.78 9.78
N ILE A 103 4.44 1.72 9.16
CA ILE A 103 4.60 1.67 7.70
C ILE A 103 3.54 0.78 7.08
N GLY A 104 2.75 1.31 6.17
CA GLY A 104 1.72 0.58 5.45
C GLY A 104 1.97 0.55 3.96
N GLY A 105 1.59 -0.52 3.29
CA GLY A 105 1.70 -0.57 1.85
C GLY A 105 0.66 -1.45 1.19
N TRP A 106 0.09 -0.95 0.09
CA TRP A 106 -0.88 -1.66 -0.72
C TRP A 106 -0.20 -2.32 -1.92
N SER A 107 -0.43 -3.62 -2.11
CA SER A 107 0.09 -4.35 -3.27
C SER A 107 1.62 -4.24 -3.36
N LEU A 108 2.18 -3.77 -4.46
CA LEU A 108 3.61 -3.49 -4.63
C LEU A 108 4.17 -2.54 -3.55
N GLY A 109 3.36 -1.57 -3.09
CA GLY A 109 3.72 -0.73 -1.95
C GLY A 109 3.95 -1.52 -0.67
N GLY A 110 3.27 -2.66 -0.51
CA GLY A 110 3.50 -3.60 0.59
C GLY A 110 4.88 -4.28 0.53
N PHE A 111 5.44 -4.48 -0.67
CA PHE A 111 6.84 -4.95 -0.80
C PHE A 111 7.81 -3.87 -0.31
N ALA A 112 7.60 -2.61 -0.75
CA ALA A 112 8.43 -1.50 -0.29
C ALA A 112 8.37 -1.32 1.23
N ALA A 113 7.18 -1.41 1.84
CA ALA A 113 7.00 -1.32 3.28
C ALA A 113 7.73 -2.44 4.04
N GLN A 114 7.66 -3.67 3.54
CA GLN A 114 8.35 -4.82 4.13
C GLN A 114 9.88 -4.71 3.98
N VAL A 115 10.37 -4.30 2.80
CA VAL A 115 11.81 -4.06 2.59
C VAL A 115 12.31 -2.94 3.50
N PHE A 116 11.58 -1.83 3.60
CA PHE A 116 11.92 -0.73 4.52
C PHE A 116 12.00 -1.21 5.97
N ALA A 117 11.02 -1.98 6.44
CA ALA A 117 11.01 -2.53 7.78
C ALA A 117 12.21 -3.47 8.04
N ALA A 118 12.57 -4.31 7.08
CA ALA A 118 13.69 -5.23 7.22
C ALA A 118 15.06 -4.54 7.16
N THR A 119 15.16 -3.42 6.44
CA THR A 119 16.43 -2.68 6.27
C THR A 119 16.63 -1.55 7.28
N HIS A 120 15.55 -1.02 7.88
CA HIS A 120 15.57 0.08 8.85
C HIS A 120 14.62 -0.21 10.04
N PRO A 121 14.78 -1.35 10.74
CA PRO A 121 13.86 -1.76 11.79
C PRO A 121 13.76 -0.76 12.95
N GLU A 122 14.80 0.01 13.19
CA GLU A 122 14.81 1.06 14.23
C GLU A 122 13.83 2.19 13.95
N LYS A 123 13.44 2.37 12.68
CA LYS A 123 12.49 3.40 12.23
C LYS A 123 11.04 2.91 12.14
N VAL A 124 10.79 1.63 12.40
CA VAL A 124 9.47 1.01 12.22
C VAL A 124 8.90 0.55 13.54
N SER A 125 7.66 0.94 13.82
CA SER A 125 6.91 0.43 14.97
C SER A 125 6.00 -0.75 14.60
N HIS A 126 5.32 -0.68 13.45
CA HIS A 126 4.39 -1.71 12.95
C HIS A 126 4.44 -1.75 11.43
N VAL A 127 4.11 -2.90 10.84
CA VAL A 127 3.96 -3.09 9.39
C VAL A 127 2.51 -3.43 9.05
N LEU A 128 1.93 -2.71 8.08
CA LEU A 128 0.60 -2.98 7.53
C LEU A 128 0.77 -3.48 6.09
N ALA A 129 0.55 -4.76 5.88
CA ALA A 129 0.64 -5.42 4.58
C ALA A 129 -0.77 -5.51 3.97
N ILE A 130 -1.13 -4.56 3.10
CA ILE A 130 -2.49 -4.43 2.55
C ILE A 130 -2.51 -5.07 1.15
N ALA A 131 -3.33 -6.12 0.96
CA ALA A 131 -3.47 -6.83 -0.31
C ALA A 131 -2.10 -7.03 -0.99
N THR A 132 -1.19 -7.67 -0.29
CA THR A 132 0.18 -7.96 -0.70
C THR A 132 0.57 -9.36 -0.22
N MET A 133 1.82 -9.77 -0.41
CA MET A 133 2.29 -11.10 0.00
C MET A 133 3.59 -11.01 0.81
N PRO A 134 3.94 -12.06 1.58
CA PRO A 134 5.23 -12.14 2.25
C PRO A 134 6.38 -12.31 1.23
N PRO A 135 7.63 -11.95 1.59
CA PRO A 135 8.79 -12.14 0.72
C PRO A 135 9.12 -13.62 0.50
N GLY A 136 9.58 -13.91 -0.70
CA GLY A 136 10.16 -15.18 -1.11
C GLY A 136 9.14 -16.26 -1.44
N LEU A 137 8.36 -16.68 -0.49
CA LEU A 137 7.43 -17.81 -0.63
C LEU A 137 6.16 -17.41 -1.40
N MET A 138 5.82 -18.16 -2.45
CA MET A 138 4.53 -18.07 -3.13
C MET A 138 3.94 -19.47 -3.27
N VAL A 139 3.05 -19.84 -2.35
CA VAL A 139 2.38 -21.16 -2.35
C VAL A 139 1.16 -21.19 -3.27
N LYS A 140 0.52 -20.03 -3.48
CA LYS A 140 -0.57 -19.86 -4.43
C LYS A 140 -0.25 -18.69 -5.36
N PRO A 141 -0.07 -18.95 -6.68
CA PRO A 141 0.26 -17.92 -7.64
C PRO A 141 -0.91 -16.96 -7.90
N SER A 142 -0.56 -15.79 -8.45
CA SER A 142 -1.55 -14.87 -9.02
C SER A 142 -2.32 -15.55 -10.15
N GLU A 143 -3.59 -15.20 -10.31
CA GLU A 143 -4.40 -15.76 -11.39
C GLU A 143 -3.97 -15.20 -12.76
N PRO A 144 -4.03 -16.00 -13.84
CA PRO A 144 -3.69 -15.54 -15.19
C PRO A 144 -4.49 -14.30 -15.62
N LEU A 145 -5.74 -14.18 -15.21
CA LEU A 145 -6.62 -13.05 -15.49
C LEU A 145 -6.03 -11.71 -14.97
N PHE A 146 -5.28 -11.75 -13.85
CA PHE A 146 -4.57 -10.55 -13.36
C PHE A 146 -3.65 -9.99 -14.44
N PHE A 147 -2.82 -10.80 -15.06
CA PHE A 147 -1.85 -10.35 -16.05
C PHE A 147 -2.53 -9.83 -17.32
N GLU A 148 -3.64 -10.45 -17.72
CA GLU A 148 -4.42 -10.01 -18.87
C GLU A 148 -5.01 -8.61 -18.66
N VAL A 149 -5.54 -8.36 -17.47
CA VAL A 149 -6.21 -7.09 -17.15
C VAL A 149 -5.19 -6.00 -16.76
N ALA A 150 -4.22 -6.32 -15.90
CA ALA A 150 -3.27 -5.35 -15.37
C ALA A 150 -2.36 -4.72 -16.44
N THR A 151 -2.15 -5.41 -17.56
CA THR A 151 -1.32 -4.91 -18.68
C THR A 151 -2.08 -4.01 -19.65
N LYS A 152 -3.40 -3.84 -19.51
CA LYS A 152 -4.18 -2.95 -20.38
C LYS A 152 -3.71 -1.50 -20.24
N PRO A 153 -3.68 -0.72 -21.32
CA PRO A 153 -3.31 0.70 -21.29
C PRO A 153 -4.21 1.53 -20.38
N ALA A 154 -5.50 1.24 -20.39
CA ALA A 154 -6.52 1.87 -19.54
C ALA A 154 -7.50 0.80 -19.03
N TYR A 155 -8.04 1.02 -17.84
CA TYR A 155 -9.02 0.13 -17.23
C TYR A 155 -10.44 0.63 -17.49
N SER A 156 -11.33 -0.29 -17.86
CA SER A 156 -12.79 -0.09 -17.79
C SER A 156 -13.28 -0.32 -16.36
N SER A 157 -14.54 0.03 -16.07
CA SER A 157 -15.13 -0.28 -14.77
C SER A 157 -15.12 -1.79 -14.47
N LEU A 158 -15.28 -2.64 -15.48
CA LEU A 158 -15.17 -4.08 -15.30
C LEU A 158 -13.75 -4.50 -14.94
N ASP A 159 -12.73 -3.89 -15.54
CA ASP A 159 -11.33 -4.17 -15.20
C ASP A 159 -11.02 -3.76 -13.77
N GLU A 160 -11.56 -2.63 -13.30
CA GLU A 160 -11.43 -2.19 -11.90
C GLU A 160 -12.10 -3.20 -10.94
N TYR A 161 -13.31 -3.71 -11.29
CA TYR A 161 -13.95 -4.74 -10.47
C TYR A 161 -13.13 -6.03 -10.44
N ILE A 162 -12.63 -6.50 -11.58
CA ILE A 162 -11.79 -7.70 -11.66
C ILE A 162 -10.53 -7.54 -10.82
N LEU A 163 -9.85 -6.40 -10.91
CA LEU A 163 -8.58 -6.19 -10.23
C LEU A 163 -8.74 -5.98 -8.72
N PHE A 164 -9.73 -5.19 -8.28
CA PHE A 164 -9.73 -4.68 -6.91
C PHE A 164 -10.91 -5.15 -6.06
N TYR A 165 -11.93 -5.72 -6.67
CA TYR A 165 -13.18 -6.11 -6.01
C TYR A 165 -13.55 -7.56 -6.36
N GLU A 166 -14.77 -7.99 -6.01
CA GLU A 166 -15.33 -9.26 -6.45
C GLU A 166 -16.39 -8.99 -7.53
N PRO A 167 -16.08 -9.25 -8.82
CA PRO A 167 -16.95 -8.87 -9.93
C PRO A 167 -18.28 -9.63 -9.94
N GLU A 168 -18.36 -10.81 -9.36
CA GLU A 168 -19.60 -11.59 -9.29
C GLU A 168 -20.51 -11.15 -8.14
N SER A 169 -19.98 -10.43 -7.12
CA SER A 169 -20.76 -9.90 -6.01
C SER A 169 -21.35 -8.52 -6.32
N ALA A 170 -22.69 -8.41 -6.34
CA ALA A 170 -23.36 -7.13 -6.49
C ALA A 170 -23.03 -6.15 -5.34
N ARG A 171 -22.80 -6.68 -4.13
CA ARG A 171 -22.39 -5.90 -2.97
C ARG A 171 -20.99 -5.33 -3.17
N SER A 172 -20.04 -6.14 -3.58
CA SER A 172 -18.66 -5.72 -3.81
C SER A 172 -18.58 -4.66 -4.92
N ARG A 173 -19.30 -4.84 -6.03
CA ARG A 173 -19.37 -3.82 -7.10
C ARG A 173 -19.93 -2.50 -6.59
N ALA A 174 -21.02 -2.52 -5.82
CA ALA A 174 -21.61 -1.28 -5.28
C ALA A 174 -20.66 -0.55 -4.31
N LEU A 175 -19.87 -1.28 -3.50
CA LEU A 175 -18.83 -0.71 -2.65
C LEU A 175 -17.67 -0.17 -3.48
N GLY A 176 -17.33 -0.83 -4.57
CA GLY A 176 -16.34 -0.38 -5.54
C GLY A 176 -16.75 0.94 -6.21
N ASP A 177 -17.99 1.05 -6.71
CA ASP A 177 -18.52 2.27 -7.29
C ASP A 177 -18.45 3.44 -6.30
N ALA A 178 -18.81 3.19 -5.05
CA ALA A 178 -18.74 4.22 -4.01
C ALA A 178 -17.31 4.67 -3.73
N SER A 179 -16.34 3.75 -3.70
CA SER A 179 -14.91 4.08 -3.52
C SER A 179 -14.37 4.86 -4.73
N ILE A 180 -14.63 4.40 -5.95
CA ILE A 180 -14.22 5.07 -7.19
C ILE A 180 -14.77 6.50 -7.24
N ALA A 181 -16.04 6.69 -6.83
CA ALA A 181 -16.66 8.02 -6.77
C ALA A 181 -15.94 8.94 -5.78
N ARG A 182 -15.60 8.46 -4.57
CA ARG A 182 -14.85 9.23 -3.59
C ARG A 182 -13.43 9.58 -4.05
N ILE A 183 -12.72 8.62 -4.67
CA ILE A 183 -11.39 8.86 -5.24
C ILE A 183 -11.44 9.93 -6.33
N ALA A 184 -12.54 9.98 -7.10
CA ALA A 184 -12.73 10.98 -8.17
C ALA A 184 -12.97 12.41 -7.66
N GLU A 185 -13.28 12.61 -6.37
CA GLU A 185 -13.53 13.95 -5.81
C GLU A 185 -12.26 14.83 -5.78
N ARG A 186 -11.07 14.22 -5.73
CA ARG A 186 -9.80 14.92 -5.80
C ARG A 186 -8.83 14.19 -6.70
N ARG A 187 -8.43 14.85 -7.80
CA ARG A 187 -7.38 14.38 -8.71
C ARG A 187 -6.48 15.54 -9.07
N ASP A 188 -5.54 15.87 -8.19
CA ASP A 188 -4.47 16.83 -8.49
C ASP A 188 -3.39 16.19 -9.37
N VAL A 189 -3.30 14.86 -9.32
CA VAL A 189 -2.37 14.04 -10.11
C VAL A 189 -3.20 13.09 -10.96
N PHE A 190 -3.55 13.53 -12.16
CA PHE A 190 -4.22 12.69 -13.15
C PHE A 190 -3.30 11.57 -13.62
N ASP A 191 -3.95 10.48 -14.11
CA ASP A 191 -3.35 9.30 -14.67
C ASP A 191 -1.91 9.51 -15.07
N TYR A 192 -1.01 9.04 -14.24
CA TYR A 192 0.37 8.97 -14.62
C TYR A 192 0.50 7.80 -15.59
N PRO A 193 0.67 8.05 -16.88
CA PRO A 193 0.88 6.98 -17.82
C PRO A 193 2.22 6.33 -17.46
N THR A 194 2.15 5.27 -16.67
CA THR A 194 3.33 4.45 -16.47
C THR A 194 3.68 3.87 -17.83
N PRO A 195 4.85 4.20 -18.37
CA PRO A 195 5.27 3.61 -19.64
C PRO A 195 5.12 2.09 -19.58
N PRO A 196 4.55 1.46 -20.60
CA PRO A 196 4.34 0.00 -20.61
C PRO A 196 5.61 -0.78 -20.27
N GLU A 197 6.76 -0.26 -20.67
CA GLU A 197 8.07 -0.88 -20.41
C GLU A 197 8.43 -0.91 -18.93
N ILE A 198 8.14 0.17 -18.20
CA ILE A 198 8.37 0.24 -16.75
C ILE A 198 7.40 -0.69 -16.02
N MET A 199 6.15 -0.72 -16.47
CA MET A 199 5.13 -1.60 -15.90
C MET A 199 5.46 -3.07 -16.12
N ILE A 200 5.83 -3.45 -17.34
CA ILE A 200 6.26 -4.80 -17.68
C ILE A 200 7.52 -5.14 -16.87
N ALA A 201 8.49 -4.25 -16.80
CA ALA A 201 9.70 -4.45 -16.00
C ALA A 201 9.38 -4.64 -14.51
N ALA A 202 8.41 -3.91 -13.95
CA ALA A 202 7.98 -4.08 -12.56
C ALA A 202 7.30 -5.44 -12.32
N MET A 203 6.44 -5.86 -13.23
CA MET A 203 5.73 -7.15 -13.13
C MET A 203 6.68 -8.35 -13.34
N TRP A 204 7.76 -8.14 -14.09
CA TRP A 204 8.77 -9.15 -14.43
C TRP A 204 10.16 -8.85 -13.83
N ALA A 205 10.27 -7.84 -12.94
CA ALA A 205 11.53 -7.45 -12.27
C ALA A 205 12.06 -8.53 -11.33
N SER A 206 11.29 -9.56 -11.09
CA SER A 206 11.74 -10.81 -10.52
C SER A 206 12.36 -11.64 -11.64
N ASN A 207 13.66 -11.84 -11.59
CA ASN A 207 14.32 -12.91 -12.38
C ASN A 207 13.88 -14.31 -11.90
N ASP A 208 13.01 -14.37 -10.91
CA ASP A 208 12.40 -15.57 -10.37
C ASP A 208 10.95 -15.66 -10.86
N PRO A 209 10.64 -16.58 -11.80
CA PRO A 209 9.29 -16.73 -12.31
C PRO A 209 8.29 -17.30 -11.26
N THR A 210 8.78 -17.70 -10.10
CA THR A 210 8.00 -18.33 -9.05
C THR A 210 7.45 -17.34 -8.03
N THR A 211 7.94 -16.10 -8.00
CA THR A 211 7.48 -15.07 -7.05
C THR A 211 7.70 -13.65 -7.56
N PRO A 212 6.70 -12.75 -7.43
CA PRO A 212 6.87 -11.33 -7.70
C PRO A 212 7.62 -10.58 -6.59
N PHE A 213 7.82 -11.21 -5.42
CA PHE A 213 8.58 -10.66 -4.31
C PHE A 213 9.81 -11.55 -3.99
N PRO A 214 10.80 -11.61 -4.87
CA PRO A 214 11.97 -12.45 -4.66
C PRO A 214 12.78 -12.01 -3.44
N ASP A 215 13.23 -13.00 -2.69
CA ASP A 215 14.12 -12.87 -1.53
C ASP A 215 15.23 -13.95 -1.66
N PRO A 216 16.15 -13.78 -2.61
CA PRO A 216 17.09 -14.84 -3.02
C PRO A 216 18.01 -15.28 -1.89
N ASP A 217 18.34 -14.38 -0.97
CA ASP A 217 19.19 -14.66 0.18
C ASP A 217 18.37 -15.02 1.44
N GLY A 218 17.04 -14.99 1.36
CA GLY A 218 16.13 -15.23 2.46
C GLY A 218 16.21 -14.17 3.58
N ALA A 219 16.80 -13.01 3.30
CA ALA A 219 17.09 -11.99 4.32
C ALA A 219 15.83 -11.35 4.87
N TYR A 220 14.88 -11.01 4.00
CA TYR A 220 13.62 -10.39 4.43
C TYR A 220 12.74 -11.40 5.19
N ALA A 221 12.60 -12.62 4.67
CA ALA A 221 11.85 -13.68 5.35
C ALA A 221 12.45 -13.99 6.74
N SER A 222 13.78 -14.12 6.82
CA SER A 222 14.48 -14.35 8.09
C SER A 222 14.28 -13.22 9.10
N PHE A 223 14.25 -11.97 8.64
CA PHE A 223 13.94 -10.83 9.50
C PHE A 223 12.55 -10.99 10.14
N PHE A 224 11.51 -11.26 9.32
CA PHE A 224 10.15 -11.40 9.84
C PHE A 224 9.92 -12.65 10.69
N GLN A 225 10.78 -13.68 10.57
CA GLN A 225 10.74 -14.84 11.45
C GLN A 225 11.28 -14.56 12.85
N THR A 226 12.03 -13.47 13.03
CA THR A 226 12.76 -13.18 14.28
C THR A 226 12.45 -11.83 14.89
N THR A 227 11.77 -10.94 14.16
CA THR A 227 11.44 -9.60 14.65
C THR A 227 10.23 -9.60 15.59
N ASP A 228 10.26 -8.71 16.57
CA ASP A 228 9.11 -8.39 17.43
C ASP A 228 8.23 -7.28 16.83
N ILE A 229 8.58 -6.72 15.68
CA ILE A 229 7.77 -5.69 15.02
C ILE A 229 6.45 -6.33 14.57
N PRO A 230 5.29 -5.87 15.08
CA PRO A 230 4.01 -6.43 14.72
C PRO A 230 3.67 -6.21 13.24
N VAL A 231 3.16 -7.24 12.58
CA VAL A 231 2.74 -7.24 11.17
C VAL A 231 1.26 -7.53 11.08
N LEU A 232 0.49 -6.67 10.42
CA LEU A 232 -0.91 -6.91 10.09
C LEU A 232 -1.08 -7.09 8.58
N ALA A 233 -1.46 -8.28 8.14
CA ALA A 233 -1.87 -8.54 6.77
C ALA A 233 -3.39 -8.35 6.63
N LEU A 234 -3.80 -7.43 5.74
CA LEU A 234 -5.21 -7.21 5.37
C LEU A 234 -5.43 -7.74 3.95
N CYS A 235 -6.25 -8.76 3.81
CA CYS A 235 -6.44 -9.51 2.58
C CYS A 235 -7.90 -9.56 2.16
N GLY A 236 -8.16 -9.59 0.85
CA GLY A 236 -9.44 -10.06 0.32
C GLY A 236 -9.44 -11.59 0.18
N ASP A 237 -10.59 -12.23 0.36
CA ASP A 237 -10.73 -13.69 0.17
C ASP A 237 -10.76 -14.11 -1.31
N HIS A 238 -10.99 -13.15 -2.20
CA HIS A 238 -10.99 -13.31 -3.66
C HIS A 238 -9.89 -12.49 -4.35
N ASP A 239 -8.77 -12.23 -3.66
CA ASP A 239 -7.64 -11.50 -4.25
C ASP A 239 -6.94 -12.37 -5.30
N LEU A 240 -7.18 -12.04 -6.59
CA LEU A 240 -6.56 -12.74 -7.72
C LEU A 240 -5.07 -12.40 -7.91
N VAL A 241 -4.58 -11.35 -7.24
CA VAL A 241 -3.19 -10.89 -7.35
C VAL A 241 -2.31 -11.55 -6.28
N PHE A 242 -2.69 -11.42 -5.03
CA PHE A 242 -1.95 -11.96 -3.89
C PHE A 242 -2.88 -12.75 -2.95
N PRO A 243 -3.19 -13.99 -3.31
CA PRO A 243 -4.07 -14.84 -2.51
C PRO A 243 -3.61 -14.96 -1.05
N VAL A 244 -4.56 -14.90 -0.12
CA VAL A 244 -4.30 -14.91 1.34
C VAL A 244 -3.57 -16.16 1.81
N GLU A 245 -3.64 -17.25 1.06
CA GLU A 245 -2.94 -18.51 1.34
C GLU A 245 -1.43 -18.32 1.46
N ASN A 246 -0.86 -17.31 0.78
CA ASN A 246 0.56 -16.98 0.90
C ASN A 246 0.90 -16.47 2.31
N TRP A 247 -0.02 -15.73 2.97
CA TRP A 247 0.14 -15.33 4.37
C TRP A 247 -0.10 -16.49 5.35
N HIS A 248 -1.10 -17.32 5.09
CA HIS A 248 -1.34 -18.50 5.91
C HIS A 248 -0.13 -19.45 5.95
N ALA A 249 0.62 -19.54 4.85
CA ALA A 249 1.80 -20.38 4.77
C ALA A 249 2.96 -19.95 5.69
N VAL A 250 2.96 -18.69 6.15
CA VAL A 250 3.98 -18.16 7.06
C VAL A 250 3.45 -17.88 8.48
N SER A 251 2.15 -18.05 8.72
CA SER A 251 1.52 -17.70 10.00
C SER A 251 2.06 -18.48 11.20
N ASP A 252 2.53 -19.70 10.99
CA ASP A 252 3.11 -20.52 12.05
C ASP A 252 4.59 -20.22 12.35
N ILE A 253 5.24 -19.47 11.45
CA ILE A 253 6.69 -19.19 11.54
C ILE A 253 7.03 -17.72 11.74
N TRP A 254 6.07 -16.81 11.59
CA TRP A 254 6.24 -15.38 11.88
C TRP A 254 5.51 -15.03 13.18
N PRO A 255 6.23 -14.85 14.30
CA PRO A 255 5.62 -14.75 15.65
C PRO A 255 4.77 -13.48 15.83
N SER A 256 5.07 -12.44 15.08
CA SER A 256 4.39 -11.12 15.18
C SER A 256 3.32 -10.89 14.12
N LEU A 257 2.93 -11.93 13.33
CA LEU A 257 2.00 -11.81 12.22
C LEU A 257 0.54 -12.00 12.66
N PHE A 258 -0.29 -11.04 12.24
CA PHE A 258 -1.75 -11.10 12.30
C PHE A 258 -2.29 -11.11 10.87
N VAL A 259 -3.21 -12.02 10.57
CA VAL A 259 -3.85 -12.12 9.24
C VAL A 259 -5.34 -11.88 9.37
N THR A 260 -5.87 -10.95 8.57
CA THR A 260 -7.30 -10.66 8.49
C THR A 260 -7.76 -10.78 7.06
N THR A 261 -8.88 -11.49 6.86
CA THR A 261 -9.49 -11.69 5.55
C THR A 261 -10.87 -11.06 5.50
N TYR A 262 -11.13 -10.28 4.46
CA TYR A 262 -12.43 -9.67 4.19
C TYR A 262 -13.22 -10.49 3.17
N PRO A 263 -14.50 -10.79 3.43
CA PRO A 263 -15.32 -11.63 2.54
C PRO A 263 -15.76 -10.88 1.28
N GLU A 264 -15.93 -11.62 0.19
CA GLU A 264 -16.35 -11.11 -1.14
C GLU A 264 -15.49 -9.90 -1.55
N CYS A 265 -14.18 -10.01 -1.38
CA CYS A 265 -13.26 -8.90 -1.49
C CYS A 265 -12.03 -9.29 -2.32
N GLY A 266 -11.73 -8.49 -3.33
CA GLY A 266 -10.54 -8.63 -4.16
C GLY A 266 -9.31 -7.92 -3.59
N HIS A 267 -8.54 -7.32 -4.50
CA HIS A 267 -7.23 -6.71 -4.21
C HIS A 267 -7.30 -5.32 -3.54
N GLY A 268 -8.48 -4.91 -3.03
CA GLY A 268 -8.70 -3.59 -2.44
C GLY A 268 -9.51 -3.61 -1.12
N PRO A 269 -9.12 -4.40 -0.08
CA PRO A 269 -9.91 -4.51 1.15
C PRO A 269 -10.13 -3.15 1.85
N GLN A 270 -9.13 -2.28 1.83
CA GLN A 270 -9.20 -0.92 2.40
C GLN A 270 -10.08 0.04 1.58
N HIS A 271 -10.36 -0.27 0.32
CA HIS A 271 -11.27 0.50 -0.54
C HIS A 271 -12.71 -0.03 -0.44
N GLN A 272 -12.86 -1.34 -0.29
CA GLN A 272 -14.16 -1.96 -0.13
C GLN A 272 -14.75 -1.75 1.27
N TYR A 273 -13.90 -1.76 2.30
CA TYR A 273 -14.29 -1.62 3.71
C TYR A 273 -13.47 -0.53 4.43
N PRO A 274 -13.53 0.74 3.97
CA PRO A 274 -12.58 1.78 4.37
C PRO A 274 -12.56 2.06 5.87
N GLU A 275 -13.73 2.24 6.51
CA GLU A 275 -13.80 2.51 7.93
C GLU A 275 -13.43 1.30 8.78
N MET A 276 -13.91 0.10 8.40
CA MET A 276 -13.60 -1.13 9.11
C MET A 276 -12.09 -1.45 9.06
N ALA A 277 -11.45 -1.25 7.89
CA ALA A 277 -10.01 -1.43 7.75
C ALA A 277 -9.22 -0.43 8.61
N ALA A 278 -9.63 0.83 8.62
CA ALA A 278 -9.00 1.85 9.45
C ALA A 278 -9.16 1.59 10.96
N ASP A 279 -10.35 1.18 11.41
CA ASP A 279 -10.62 0.86 12.82
C ASP A 279 -9.81 -0.38 13.26
N LEU A 280 -9.69 -1.39 12.41
CA LEU A 280 -8.85 -2.55 12.67
C LEU A 280 -7.38 -2.16 12.81
N ILE A 281 -6.85 -1.35 11.89
CA ILE A 281 -5.49 -0.84 11.95
C ILE A 281 -5.26 -0.07 13.26
N ALA A 282 -6.18 0.84 13.61
CA ALA A 282 -6.07 1.62 14.84
C ALA A 282 -6.14 0.74 16.10
N SER A 283 -6.98 -0.30 16.08
CA SER A 283 -7.04 -1.28 17.18
C SER A 283 -5.77 -2.10 17.27
N PHE A 284 -5.24 -2.58 16.15
CA PHE A 284 -3.99 -3.33 16.07
C PHE A 284 -2.83 -2.53 16.64
N VAL A 285 -2.56 -1.34 16.13
CA VAL A 285 -1.44 -0.49 16.58
C VAL A 285 -1.52 -0.11 18.06
N ARG A 286 -2.73 -0.01 18.63
CA ARG A 286 -2.90 0.33 20.05
C ARG A 286 -2.61 -0.86 20.98
N ASN A 287 -2.75 -2.08 20.52
CA ASN A 287 -2.78 -3.27 21.37
C ASN A 287 -1.59 -4.19 21.15
N THR A 288 -0.72 -3.87 20.21
CA THR A 288 0.54 -4.57 19.94
C THR A 288 1.73 -3.63 20.00
#